data_22eca39edf8fb09e2abbce0704335e65
#
_entry.id   22eca39edf8fb09e2abbce0704335e65
#
_cell.length_a   1.000
_cell.length_b   1.000
_cell.length_c   1.000
_cell.angle_alpha   90.00
_cell.angle_beta   90.00
_cell.angle_gamma   90.00
#
_symmetry.space_group_name_H-M   'P 1'
#
loop_
_entity.id
_entity.type
_entity.pdbx_description
1 polymer ?
#
loop_
_entity_poly.entity_id
_entity_poly.type
_entity_poly.pdbx_seq_one_letter_code
_entity_poly.pdbx_strand_id
1 'polypeptide(L)'
;MEQNASTPVLRHARRPNLSSLKPRLQTPAADKDKRWHILDLAKTCRQRLKLRDRDIAVLRGLLSLLPSQARPDQMVVFASNRVLMNRCDGIDERTLRRRLAHLQDCGMLERRTSPNGKRYQVRNEHHDALLTYGIDLAPLFHIQSHLEALAEDCRHEAIRTKVLRSLIRDALYKTPPHQITDVQKEAQRALRRVLDSNQLQQILSQL
;
A
#
# COMPACT_ATOMS: atom_id res chain seq x y z
N MET A 1 -14.41 4.29 -69.21
CA MET A 1 -14.96 4.30 -67.84
C MET A 1 -14.06 3.46 -66.99
N GLU A 2 -13.02 4.07 -66.43
CA GLU A 2 -12.02 3.43 -65.58
C GLU A 2 -12.37 3.68 -64.13
N GLN A 3 -12.61 2.63 -63.37
CA GLN A 3 -12.84 2.72 -61.92
C GLN A 3 -11.49 2.62 -61.20
N ASN A 4 -11.06 3.74 -60.62
CA ASN A 4 -9.92 3.82 -59.73
C ASN A 4 -10.26 3.20 -58.37
N ALA A 5 -9.70 2.04 -58.06
CA ALA A 5 -9.72 1.44 -56.74
C ALA A 5 -8.58 2.05 -55.89
N SER A 6 -8.95 2.88 -54.91
CA SER A 6 -8.02 3.43 -53.94
C SER A 6 -7.64 2.39 -52.89
N THR A 7 -6.40 1.99 -52.84
CA THR A 7 -5.80 1.15 -51.82
C THR A 7 -5.66 1.92 -50.50
N PRO A 8 -6.06 1.38 -49.31
CA PRO A 8 -5.86 2.06 -48.06
C PRO A 8 -4.41 2.02 -47.60
N VAL A 9 -3.83 3.20 -47.43
CA VAL A 9 -2.48 3.40 -46.92
C VAL A 9 -2.45 3.01 -45.42
N LEU A 10 -1.77 1.92 -45.10
CA LEU A 10 -1.44 1.53 -43.72
C LEU A 10 -0.59 2.62 -43.06
N ARG A 11 -1.19 3.37 -42.13
CA ARG A 11 -0.46 4.32 -41.30
C ARG A 11 0.47 3.54 -40.36
N HIS A 12 1.74 3.63 -40.62
CA HIS A 12 2.81 3.11 -39.76
C HIS A 12 2.71 3.77 -38.40
N ALA A 13 2.40 2.98 -37.37
CA ALA A 13 2.46 3.41 -35.98
C ALA A 13 3.89 3.87 -35.65
N ARG A 14 4.05 5.15 -35.32
CA ARG A 14 5.34 5.72 -34.90
C ARG A 14 5.81 4.96 -33.67
N ARG A 15 6.95 4.28 -33.75
CA ARG A 15 7.64 3.71 -32.60
C ARG A 15 7.98 4.84 -31.64
N PRO A 16 7.68 4.71 -30.33
CA PRO A 16 8.06 5.72 -29.35
C PRO A 16 9.59 5.83 -29.30
N ASN A 17 10.09 7.04 -29.44
CA ASN A 17 11.51 7.35 -29.38
C ASN A 17 12.01 7.22 -27.95
N LEU A 18 12.69 6.14 -27.64
CA LEU A 18 13.25 5.82 -26.30
C LEU A 18 14.45 6.71 -25.91
N SER A 19 15.00 7.50 -26.83
CA SER A 19 16.16 8.36 -26.54
C SER A 19 15.83 9.63 -25.73
N SER A 20 14.55 9.92 -25.47
CA SER A 20 14.11 11.06 -24.65
C SER A 20 13.87 10.74 -23.19
N LEU A 21 14.03 9.50 -22.75
CA LEU A 21 14.03 9.15 -21.34
C LEU A 21 15.36 9.60 -20.71
N LYS A 22 15.43 10.90 -20.37
CA LYS A 22 16.47 11.38 -19.45
C LYS A 22 16.42 10.53 -18.20
N PRO A 23 17.56 9.99 -17.71
CA PRO A 23 17.57 9.32 -16.41
C PRO A 23 17.01 10.31 -15.41
N ARG A 24 15.93 9.93 -14.72
CA ARG A 24 15.35 10.73 -13.65
C ARG A 24 16.45 10.84 -12.61
N LEU A 25 17.15 11.98 -12.59
CA LEU A 25 18.09 12.33 -11.53
C LEU A 25 17.36 12.04 -10.23
N GLN A 26 17.89 11.11 -9.45
CA GLN A 26 17.44 10.88 -8.09
C GLN A 26 17.71 12.18 -7.37
N THR A 27 16.70 13.05 -7.26
CA THR A 27 16.72 14.14 -6.32
C THR A 27 17.13 13.55 -4.99
N PRO A 28 18.14 14.12 -4.29
CA PRO A 28 18.51 13.68 -2.94
C PRO A 28 17.21 13.65 -2.15
N ALA A 29 16.99 12.56 -1.42
CA ALA A 29 15.74 12.31 -0.71
C ALA A 29 15.46 13.53 0.17
N ALA A 30 14.59 14.43 -0.32
CA ALA A 30 13.99 15.46 0.51
C ALA A 30 13.45 14.71 1.72
N ASP A 31 13.72 15.21 2.91
CA ASP A 31 13.35 14.61 4.19
C ASP A 31 11.88 14.22 4.10
N LYS A 32 11.64 12.92 3.80
CA LYS A 32 10.31 12.43 3.46
C LYS A 32 9.47 12.62 4.70
N ASP A 33 8.44 13.42 4.60
CA ASP A 33 7.48 13.61 5.67
C ASP A 33 7.16 12.26 6.33
N LYS A 34 7.59 12.09 7.58
CA LYS A 34 7.52 10.83 8.33
C LYS A 34 6.13 10.21 8.33
N ARG A 35 5.08 11.05 8.25
CA ARG A 35 3.67 10.61 8.18
C ARG A 35 3.40 9.78 6.93
N TRP A 36 3.88 10.23 5.78
CA TRP A 36 3.66 9.55 4.51
C TRP A 36 4.60 8.37 4.34
N HIS A 37 5.81 8.46 4.87
CA HIS A 37 6.73 7.33 4.89
C HIS A 37 6.14 6.14 5.66
N ILE A 38 5.63 6.37 6.88
CA ILE A 38 5.04 5.29 7.68
C ILE A 38 3.75 4.74 7.06
N LEU A 39 2.96 5.58 6.38
CA LEU A 39 1.80 5.13 5.63
C LEU A 39 2.20 4.19 4.46
N ASP A 40 3.28 4.51 3.74
CA ASP A 40 3.77 3.69 2.64
C ASP A 40 4.35 2.35 3.12
N LEU A 41 4.99 2.34 4.30
CA LEU A 41 5.38 1.10 4.98
C LEU A 41 4.15 0.24 5.31
N ALA A 42 3.13 0.82 5.94
CA ALA A 42 1.88 0.12 6.28
C ALA A 42 1.17 -0.44 5.03
N LYS A 43 1.15 0.31 3.92
CA LYS A 43 0.61 -0.19 2.63
C LYS A 43 1.41 -1.37 2.09
N THR A 44 2.74 -1.30 2.13
CA THR A 44 3.62 -2.38 1.65
C THR A 44 3.39 -3.66 2.46
N CYS A 45 3.26 -3.52 3.78
CA CYS A 45 3.07 -4.63 4.72
C CYS A 45 1.60 -5.06 4.90
N ARG A 46 0.65 -4.44 4.20
CA ARG A 46 -0.79 -4.54 4.50
C ARG A 46 -1.30 -5.98 4.66
N GLN A 47 -0.84 -6.91 3.83
CA GLN A 47 -1.25 -8.32 3.89
C GLN A 47 -0.73 -9.01 5.15
N ARG A 48 0.54 -8.80 5.50
CA ARG A 48 1.18 -9.32 6.71
C ARG A 48 0.54 -8.76 7.97
N LEU A 49 0.15 -7.47 7.94
CA LEU A 49 -0.53 -6.78 9.03
C LEU A 49 -2.06 -7.00 9.03
N LYS A 50 -2.59 -7.80 8.10
CA LYS A 50 -4.03 -8.07 7.92
C LYS A 50 -4.87 -6.80 7.74
N LEU A 51 -4.27 -5.73 7.20
CA LEU A 51 -4.96 -4.46 6.94
C LEU A 51 -5.73 -4.52 5.62
N ARG A 52 -6.93 -3.97 5.63
CA ARG A 52 -7.79 -3.79 4.46
C ARG A 52 -7.61 -2.38 3.88
N ASP A 53 -8.08 -2.16 2.65
CA ASP A 53 -7.96 -0.86 1.99
C ASP A 53 -8.60 0.28 2.81
N ARG A 54 -9.71 0.00 3.50
CA ARG A 54 -10.37 0.98 4.39
C ARG A 54 -9.56 1.28 5.67
N ASP A 55 -8.75 0.35 6.17
CA ASP A 55 -7.83 0.61 7.29
C ASP A 55 -6.74 1.59 6.85
N ILE A 56 -6.20 1.40 5.65
CA ILE A 56 -5.23 2.31 5.03
C ILE A 56 -5.84 3.70 4.79
N ALA A 57 -7.09 3.77 4.33
CA ALA A 57 -7.79 5.05 4.15
C ALA A 57 -7.96 5.79 5.49
N VAL A 58 -8.31 5.07 6.57
CA VAL A 58 -8.42 5.64 7.91
C VAL A 58 -7.06 6.11 8.44
N LEU A 59 -5.99 5.31 8.29
CA LEU A 59 -4.63 5.73 8.66
C LEU A 59 -4.22 6.99 7.90
N ARG A 60 -4.47 7.06 6.59
CA ARG A 60 -4.20 8.24 5.78
C ARG A 60 -4.96 9.47 6.29
N GLY A 61 -6.26 9.32 6.58
CA GLY A 61 -7.09 10.37 7.13
C GLY A 61 -6.57 10.90 8.47
N LEU A 62 -6.17 10.00 9.38
CA LEU A 62 -5.60 10.35 10.67
C LEU A 62 -4.24 11.08 10.52
N LEU A 63 -3.33 10.52 9.74
CA LEU A 63 -2.01 11.09 9.49
C LEU A 63 -2.08 12.46 8.83
N SER A 64 -3.08 12.72 7.99
CA SER A 64 -3.29 14.03 7.35
C SER A 64 -3.66 15.14 8.33
N LEU A 65 -4.12 14.79 9.53
CA LEU A 65 -4.51 15.74 10.60
C LEU A 65 -3.36 16.03 11.56
N LEU A 66 -2.27 15.29 11.51
CA LEU A 66 -1.06 15.59 12.26
C LEU A 66 -0.25 16.70 11.56
N PRO A 67 0.50 17.52 12.31
CA PRO A 67 1.52 18.41 11.73
C PRO A 67 2.57 17.62 10.93
N SER A 68 3.17 18.22 9.90
CA SER A 68 4.20 17.57 9.07
C SER A 68 5.43 17.12 9.86
N GLN A 69 5.79 17.87 10.89
CA GLN A 69 6.86 17.56 11.84
C GLN A 69 6.26 17.42 13.25
N ALA A 70 5.29 16.51 13.40
CA ALA A 70 4.65 16.29 14.68
C ALA A 70 5.67 15.80 15.71
N ARG A 71 5.76 16.52 16.83
CA ARG A 71 6.53 16.10 18.01
C ARG A 71 5.78 14.98 18.75
N PRO A 72 6.44 14.23 19.64
CA PRO A 72 5.80 13.15 20.40
C PRO A 72 4.52 13.59 21.16
N ASP A 73 4.50 14.83 21.63
CA ASP A 73 3.35 15.44 22.31
C ASP A 73 2.19 15.81 21.37
N GLN A 74 2.43 15.82 20.05
CA GLN A 74 1.49 16.24 19.01
C GLN A 74 0.93 15.06 18.19
N MET A 75 1.13 13.81 18.63
CA MET A 75 0.69 12.61 17.92
C MET A 75 -0.79 12.27 18.13
N VAL A 76 -1.55 13.10 18.88
CA VAL A 76 -2.95 12.84 19.20
C VAL A 76 -3.88 13.63 18.28
N VAL A 77 -4.73 12.91 17.55
CA VAL A 77 -5.77 13.47 16.69
C VAL A 77 -7.07 13.64 17.50
N PHE A 78 -7.54 14.89 17.67
CA PHE A 78 -8.76 15.23 18.42
C PHE A 78 -9.94 15.61 17.52
N ALA A 79 -9.87 15.30 16.23
CA ALA A 79 -10.92 15.56 15.26
C ALA A 79 -12.20 14.73 15.55
N SER A 80 -13.35 15.33 15.24
CA SER A 80 -14.66 14.67 15.34
C SER A 80 -14.80 13.54 14.29
N ASN A 81 -15.72 12.60 14.53
CA ASN A 81 -16.01 11.54 13.55
C ASN A 81 -16.41 12.12 12.19
N ARG A 82 -17.16 13.23 12.15
CA ARG A 82 -17.55 13.90 10.90
C ARG A 82 -16.33 14.35 10.09
N VAL A 83 -15.35 14.97 10.74
CA VAL A 83 -14.11 15.39 10.09
C VAL A 83 -13.32 14.18 9.61
N LEU A 84 -13.23 13.11 10.42
CA LEU A 84 -12.53 11.88 10.04
C LEU A 84 -13.21 11.19 8.85
N MET A 85 -14.55 11.09 8.85
CA MET A 85 -15.29 10.50 7.73
C MET A 85 -14.96 11.20 6.41
N ASN A 86 -14.95 12.54 6.39
CA ASN A 86 -14.60 13.32 5.20
C ASN A 86 -13.13 13.11 4.77
N ARG A 87 -12.21 12.99 5.74
CA ARG A 87 -10.79 12.73 5.45
C ARG A 87 -10.49 11.29 5.02
N CYS A 88 -11.43 10.38 5.26
CA CYS A 88 -11.33 8.95 4.92
C CYS A 88 -12.23 8.58 3.73
N ASP A 89 -12.30 9.44 2.72
CA ASP A 89 -13.05 9.21 1.48
C ASP A 89 -14.57 9.02 1.71
N GLY A 90 -15.16 9.72 2.67
CA GLY A 90 -16.60 9.70 2.93
C GLY A 90 -17.13 8.38 3.50
N ILE A 91 -16.31 7.60 4.20
CA ILE A 91 -16.80 6.36 4.83
C ILE A 91 -17.88 6.67 5.88
N ASP A 92 -18.80 5.73 6.07
CA ASP A 92 -19.84 5.83 7.11
C ASP A 92 -19.25 5.68 8.52
N GLU A 93 -19.97 6.22 9.53
CA GLU A 93 -19.51 6.26 10.91
C GLU A 93 -19.30 4.87 11.53
N ARG A 94 -20.17 3.91 11.21
CA ARG A 94 -20.06 2.52 11.69
C ARG A 94 -18.78 1.87 11.15
N THR A 95 -18.49 2.10 9.87
CA THR A 95 -17.24 1.62 9.27
C THR A 95 -16.03 2.31 9.90
N LEU A 96 -16.06 3.65 10.10
CA LEU A 96 -14.98 4.37 10.77
C LEU A 96 -14.70 3.77 12.15
N ARG A 97 -15.73 3.60 12.99
CA ARG A 97 -15.58 3.04 14.35
C ARG A 97 -14.98 1.64 14.33
N ARG A 98 -15.42 0.78 13.40
CA ARG A 98 -14.90 -0.59 13.23
C ARG A 98 -13.45 -0.60 12.78
N ARG A 99 -13.05 0.31 11.85
CA ARG A 99 -11.66 0.40 11.39
C ARG A 99 -10.74 0.95 12.48
N LEU A 100 -11.19 1.95 13.24
CA LEU A 100 -10.44 2.45 14.40
C LEU A 100 -10.22 1.38 15.46
N ALA A 101 -11.24 0.56 15.76
CA ALA A 101 -11.09 -0.58 16.66
C ALA A 101 -10.06 -1.59 16.13
N HIS A 102 -10.18 -1.98 14.86
CA HIS A 102 -9.23 -2.90 14.25
C HIS A 102 -7.77 -2.38 14.24
N LEU A 103 -7.55 -1.10 13.96
CA LEU A 103 -6.22 -0.49 14.03
C LEU A 103 -5.67 -0.44 15.46
N GLN A 104 -6.55 -0.27 16.46
CA GLN A 104 -6.20 -0.36 17.86
C GLN A 104 -5.81 -1.79 18.26
N ASP A 105 -6.58 -2.78 17.82
CA ASP A 105 -6.28 -4.21 18.04
C ASP A 105 -4.95 -4.63 17.39
N CYS A 106 -4.59 -3.98 16.25
CA CYS A 106 -3.29 -4.15 15.60
C CYS A 106 -2.14 -3.39 16.29
N GLY A 107 -2.39 -2.66 17.39
CA GLY A 107 -1.37 -1.89 18.11
C GLY A 107 -0.86 -0.65 17.38
N MET A 108 -1.58 -0.16 16.37
CA MET A 108 -1.17 0.99 15.56
C MET A 108 -1.64 2.33 16.12
N LEU A 109 -2.64 2.31 16.98
CA LEU A 109 -3.16 3.50 17.64
C LEU A 109 -3.73 3.16 19.02
N GLU A 110 -3.86 4.19 19.84
CA GLU A 110 -4.52 4.13 21.13
C GLU A 110 -5.59 5.20 21.26
N ARG A 111 -6.55 4.99 22.17
CA ARG A 111 -7.56 6.00 22.50
C ARG A 111 -7.24 6.63 23.83
N ARG A 112 -6.98 7.93 23.83
CA ARG A 112 -6.94 8.75 25.05
C ARG A 112 -8.34 9.26 25.33
N THR A 113 -9.07 8.56 26.18
CA THR A 113 -10.47 8.86 26.53
C THR A 113 -10.54 9.97 27.54
N SER A 114 -11.39 10.98 27.28
CA SER A 114 -11.76 11.99 28.28
C SER A 114 -12.90 11.50 29.17
N PRO A 115 -13.11 12.11 30.35
CA PRO A 115 -14.21 11.75 31.24
C PRO A 115 -15.61 11.82 30.60
N ASN A 116 -15.80 12.73 29.64
CA ASN A 116 -17.07 12.91 28.92
C ASN A 116 -17.10 12.20 27.54
N GLY A 117 -16.11 11.37 27.22
CA GLY A 117 -16.00 10.63 25.94
C GLY A 117 -15.77 11.49 24.71
N LYS A 118 -15.59 12.81 24.84
CA LYS A 118 -15.35 13.73 23.71
C LYS A 118 -13.85 13.87 23.43
N ARG A 119 -13.49 14.12 22.17
CA ARG A 119 -12.13 14.46 21.76
C ARG A 119 -11.94 15.94 21.79
N TYR A 120 -10.96 16.44 22.50
CA TYR A 120 -10.64 17.87 22.56
C TYR A 120 -9.20 18.09 23.02
N GLN A 121 -8.71 19.31 22.84
CA GLN A 121 -7.39 19.74 23.27
C GLN A 121 -7.57 20.99 24.17
N VAL A 122 -6.89 20.99 25.31
CA VAL A 122 -6.75 22.16 26.18
C VAL A 122 -5.40 22.78 25.91
N ARG A 123 -5.38 24.10 25.72
CA ARG A 123 -4.16 24.88 25.46
C ARG A 123 -3.96 25.92 26.54
N ASN A 124 -2.68 26.28 26.79
CA ASN A 124 -2.34 27.44 27.61
C ASN A 124 -2.48 28.75 26.85
N GLU A 125 -2.19 29.88 27.49
CA GLU A 125 -2.18 31.21 26.91
C GLU A 125 -1.19 31.37 25.75
N HIS A 126 -0.12 30.56 25.73
CA HIS A 126 0.89 30.53 24.68
C HIS A 126 0.56 29.52 23.56
N HIS A 127 -0.67 29.00 23.52
CA HIS A 127 -1.15 28.02 22.54
C HIS A 127 -0.47 26.64 22.61
N ASP A 128 0.30 26.36 23.66
CA ASP A 128 0.86 25.01 23.86
C ASP A 128 -0.23 24.05 24.32
N ALA A 129 -0.16 22.80 23.85
CA ALA A 129 -1.10 21.76 24.23
C ALA A 129 -0.78 21.24 25.65
N LEU A 130 -1.65 21.57 26.60
CA LEU A 130 -1.53 21.06 27.98
C LEU A 130 -2.11 19.65 28.13
N LEU A 131 -3.20 19.38 27.42
CA LEU A 131 -3.92 18.11 27.50
C LEU A 131 -4.64 17.84 26.19
N THR A 132 -4.49 16.63 25.66
CA THR A 132 -5.18 16.22 24.42
C THR A 132 -5.83 14.87 24.61
N TYR A 133 -7.14 14.80 24.37
CA TYR A 133 -7.93 13.58 24.33
C TYR A 133 -8.32 13.28 22.88
N GLY A 134 -8.10 12.05 22.45
CA GLY A 134 -8.37 11.68 21.06
C GLY A 134 -7.80 10.34 20.67
N ILE A 135 -7.34 10.25 19.42
CA ILE A 135 -6.71 9.06 18.86
C ILE A 135 -5.20 9.33 18.82
N ASP A 136 -4.45 8.58 19.61
CA ASP A 136 -3.00 8.66 19.68
C ASP A 136 -2.37 7.76 18.61
N LEU A 137 -1.52 8.32 17.79
CA LEU A 137 -0.77 7.62 16.74
C LEU A 137 0.68 7.34 17.14
N ALA A 138 1.12 7.71 18.34
CA ALA A 138 2.49 7.41 18.80
C ALA A 138 2.85 5.92 18.68
N PRO A 139 1.95 4.94 18.97
CA PRO A 139 2.26 3.53 18.79
C PRO A 139 2.68 3.18 17.36
N LEU A 140 2.02 3.76 16.33
CA LEU A 140 2.39 3.54 14.93
C LEU A 140 3.82 4.00 14.62
N PHE A 141 4.23 5.14 15.18
CA PHE A 141 5.58 5.66 14.98
C PHE A 141 6.63 4.88 15.80
N HIS A 142 6.26 4.35 16.96
CA HIS A 142 7.16 3.52 17.75
C HIS A 142 7.53 2.20 17.05
N ILE A 143 6.63 1.63 16.25
CA ILE A 143 6.89 0.40 15.48
C ILE A 143 7.52 0.67 14.10
N GLN A 144 7.92 1.90 13.78
CA GLN A 144 8.43 2.27 12.46
C GLN A 144 9.57 1.36 12.00
N SER A 145 10.59 1.14 12.83
CA SER A 145 11.75 0.31 12.46
C SER A 145 11.34 -1.14 12.17
N HIS A 146 10.37 -1.66 12.92
CA HIS A 146 9.81 -2.99 12.63
C HIS A 146 9.07 -3.01 11.29
N LEU A 147 8.29 -1.96 10.99
CA LEU A 147 7.60 -1.84 9.70
C LEU A 147 8.59 -1.70 8.53
N GLU A 148 9.72 -1.04 8.72
CA GLU A 148 10.78 -0.90 7.72
C GLU A 148 11.38 -2.28 7.37
N ALA A 149 11.76 -3.07 8.39
CA ALA A 149 12.26 -4.43 8.20
C ALA A 149 11.22 -5.32 7.50
N LEU A 150 9.97 -5.30 7.98
CA LEU A 150 8.87 -6.07 7.39
C LEU A 150 8.58 -5.67 5.94
N ALA A 151 8.69 -4.38 5.61
CA ALA A 151 8.48 -3.86 4.26
C ALA A 151 9.59 -4.32 3.31
N GLU A 152 10.82 -4.44 3.78
CA GLU A 152 11.93 -4.98 3.00
C GLU A 152 11.70 -6.46 2.68
N ASP A 153 11.32 -7.26 3.68
CA ASP A 153 10.94 -8.67 3.47
C ASP A 153 9.80 -8.80 2.47
N CYS A 154 8.77 -7.95 2.56
CA CYS A 154 7.66 -7.95 1.61
C CYS A 154 8.11 -7.62 0.18
N ARG A 155 9.06 -6.68 0.00
CA ARG A 155 9.62 -6.34 -1.31
C ARG A 155 10.43 -7.48 -1.89
N HIS A 156 11.30 -8.12 -1.08
CA HIS A 156 12.08 -9.27 -1.50
C HIS A 156 11.18 -10.42 -1.92
N GLU A 157 10.14 -10.74 -1.15
CA GLU A 157 9.16 -11.77 -1.48
C GLU A 157 8.40 -11.46 -2.78
N ALA A 158 8.01 -10.21 -2.99
CA ALA A 158 7.35 -9.78 -4.21
C ALA A 158 8.25 -9.93 -5.45
N ILE A 159 9.53 -9.58 -5.35
CA ILE A 159 10.52 -9.76 -6.43
C ILE A 159 10.71 -11.24 -6.70
N ARG A 160 10.94 -12.08 -5.67
CA ARG A 160 11.11 -13.53 -5.79
C ARG A 160 9.91 -14.18 -6.47
N THR A 161 8.70 -13.83 -6.03
CA THR A 161 7.44 -14.31 -6.63
C THR A 161 7.35 -13.93 -8.11
N LYS A 162 7.73 -12.69 -8.47
CA LYS A 162 7.72 -12.20 -9.85
C LYS A 162 8.71 -12.99 -10.73
N VAL A 163 9.91 -13.24 -10.24
CA VAL A 163 10.95 -14.04 -10.95
C VAL A 163 10.45 -15.47 -11.16
N LEU A 164 9.96 -16.15 -10.12
CA LEU A 164 9.47 -17.52 -10.22
C LEU A 164 8.30 -17.63 -11.22
N ARG A 165 7.38 -16.67 -11.22
CA ARG A 165 6.29 -16.64 -12.22
C ARG A 165 6.81 -16.47 -13.65
N SER A 166 7.89 -15.72 -13.87
CA SER A 166 8.54 -15.63 -15.18
C SER A 166 9.17 -16.94 -15.57
N LEU A 167 9.93 -17.60 -14.70
CA LEU A 167 10.56 -18.89 -14.97
C LEU A 167 9.54 -19.99 -15.29
N ILE A 168 8.41 -20.03 -14.56
CA ILE A 168 7.31 -20.97 -14.87
C ILE A 168 6.73 -20.69 -16.26
N ARG A 169 6.52 -19.41 -16.65
CA ARG A 169 6.04 -19.06 -18.01
C ARG A 169 7.02 -19.49 -19.08
N ASP A 170 8.32 -19.28 -18.86
CA ASP A 170 9.38 -19.69 -19.80
C ASP A 170 9.44 -21.20 -19.96
N ALA A 171 9.31 -21.96 -18.87
CA ALA A 171 9.27 -23.42 -18.92
C ALA A 171 8.04 -23.91 -19.70
N LEU A 172 6.87 -23.34 -19.44
CA LEU A 172 5.63 -23.67 -20.18
C LEU A 172 5.70 -23.32 -21.66
N TYR A 173 6.37 -22.20 -22.03
CA TYR A 173 6.51 -21.77 -23.41
C TYR A 173 7.40 -22.70 -24.24
N LYS A 174 8.42 -23.31 -23.63
CA LYS A 174 9.34 -24.25 -24.28
C LYS A 174 8.71 -25.60 -24.60
N THR A 175 7.56 -25.91 -24.00
CA THR A 175 6.88 -27.21 -24.17
C THR A 175 5.91 -27.15 -25.35
N PRO A 176 5.99 -28.10 -26.30
CA PRO A 176 5.05 -28.17 -27.41
C PRO A 176 3.59 -28.40 -26.94
N PRO A 177 2.58 -27.77 -27.59
CA PRO A 177 1.19 -27.86 -27.15
C PRO A 177 0.60 -29.28 -27.11
N HIS A 178 1.13 -30.20 -27.88
CA HIS A 178 0.69 -31.60 -27.97
C HIS A 178 1.30 -32.51 -26.87
N GLN A 179 2.21 -31.98 -26.05
CA GLN A 179 2.89 -32.72 -24.96
C GLN A 179 2.56 -32.12 -23.58
N ILE A 180 1.44 -31.40 -23.43
CA ILE A 180 1.10 -30.78 -22.15
C ILE A 180 0.70 -31.86 -21.15
N THR A 181 1.54 -32.04 -20.13
CA THR A 181 1.35 -32.94 -19.00
C THR A 181 0.38 -32.35 -17.96
N ASP A 182 -0.12 -33.18 -17.04
CA ASP A 182 -0.98 -32.68 -15.95
C ASP A 182 -0.24 -31.71 -15.01
N VAL A 183 1.06 -31.88 -14.83
CA VAL A 183 1.94 -30.96 -14.10
C VAL A 183 1.93 -29.55 -14.74
N GLN A 184 2.02 -29.49 -16.06
CA GLN A 184 1.99 -28.22 -16.80
C GLN A 184 0.62 -27.54 -16.75
N LYS A 185 -0.47 -28.33 -16.78
CA LYS A 185 -1.83 -27.80 -16.56
C LYS A 185 -1.96 -27.17 -15.16
N GLU A 186 -1.39 -27.83 -14.14
CA GLU A 186 -1.37 -27.28 -12.77
C GLU A 186 -0.51 -26.01 -12.68
N ALA A 187 0.65 -25.97 -13.31
CA ALA A 187 1.50 -24.79 -13.39
C ALA A 187 0.78 -23.62 -14.08
N GLN A 188 0.02 -23.86 -15.15
CA GLN A 188 -0.83 -22.83 -15.78
C GLN A 188 -1.90 -22.30 -14.84
N ARG A 189 -2.55 -23.19 -14.05
CA ARG A 189 -3.53 -22.79 -13.03
C ARG A 189 -2.88 -21.99 -11.91
N ALA A 190 -1.69 -22.37 -11.47
CA ALA A 190 -0.92 -21.71 -10.43
C ALA A 190 -0.57 -20.25 -10.77
N LEU A 191 -0.29 -19.96 -12.05
CA LEU A 191 -0.05 -18.60 -12.52
C LEU A 191 -1.26 -17.65 -12.35
N ARG A 192 -2.48 -18.19 -12.21
CA ARG A 192 -3.72 -17.43 -11.99
C ARG A 192 -4.06 -17.25 -10.52
N ARG A 193 -3.42 -17.99 -9.62
CA ARG A 193 -3.64 -17.98 -8.16
C ARG A 193 -2.67 -17.03 -7.47
N VAL A 194 -3.04 -16.58 -6.27
CA VAL A 194 -2.13 -15.87 -5.36
C VAL A 194 -1.37 -16.91 -4.55
N LEU A 195 -0.15 -17.23 -4.97
CA LEU A 195 0.74 -18.19 -4.33
C LEU A 195 2.00 -17.48 -3.81
N ASP A 196 2.56 -17.98 -2.72
CA ASP A 196 3.83 -17.52 -2.18
C ASP A 196 5.04 -18.08 -2.98
N SER A 197 6.24 -17.58 -2.69
CA SER A 197 7.44 -17.98 -3.42
C SER A 197 7.79 -19.47 -3.23
N ASN A 198 7.51 -20.06 -2.06
CA ASN A 198 7.82 -21.47 -1.80
C ASN A 198 6.91 -22.39 -2.62
N GLN A 199 5.61 -22.08 -2.68
CA GLN A 199 4.65 -22.81 -3.52
C GLN A 199 5.01 -22.73 -5.01
N LEU A 200 5.40 -21.55 -5.49
CA LEU A 200 5.86 -21.37 -6.88
C LEU A 200 7.17 -22.11 -7.16
N GLN A 201 8.09 -22.13 -6.19
CA GLN A 201 9.35 -22.87 -6.30
C GLN A 201 9.10 -24.38 -6.42
N GLN A 202 8.16 -24.92 -5.63
CA GLN A 202 7.77 -26.33 -5.72
C GLN A 202 7.19 -26.68 -7.10
N ILE A 203 6.32 -25.81 -7.64
CA ILE A 203 5.76 -26.02 -8.98
C ILE A 203 6.86 -25.96 -10.05
N LEU A 204 7.79 -25.01 -9.93
CA LEU A 204 8.90 -24.89 -10.89
C LEU A 204 9.82 -26.13 -10.86
N SER A 205 10.05 -26.73 -9.69
CA SER A 205 10.88 -27.93 -9.56
C SER A 205 10.25 -29.21 -10.14
N GLN A 206 8.95 -29.19 -10.46
CA GLN A 206 8.22 -30.30 -11.07
C GLN A 206 8.10 -30.16 -12.60
N LEU A 207 8.44 -28.99 -13.14
CA LEU A 207 8.40 -28.69 -14.58
C LEU A 207 9.71 -29.07 -15.27
#